data_f914ddc8722902ebbab7553da0df3cc7
#
_entry.id   f914ddc8722902ebbab7553da0df3cc7
#
_cell.length_a   1.000
_cell.length_b   1.000
_cell.length_c   1.000
_cell.angle_alpha   90.00
_cell.angle_beta   90.00
_cell.angle_gamma   90.00
#
_symmetry.space_group_name_H-M   'P 1'
#
loop_
_entity.id
_entity.type
_entity.pdbx_description
1 polymer ?
#
loop_
_entity_poly.entity_id
_entity_poly.type
_entity_poly.pdbx_seq_one_letter_code
_entity_poly.pdbx_strand_id
1 'polypeptide(L)' 'MELDELTGRYQHLRTELDAAYAEPVWDSARIDRIAEELIPVELALASFEYQQIGEGASHV' A
#
# COMPACT_ATOMS: atom_id res chain seq x y z
N MET A 1 -3.33 13.90 1.52
CA MET A 1 -2.13 13.10 1.85
C MET A 1 -1.17 13.14 0.67
N GLU A 2 0.06 13.45 0.93
CA GLU A 2 1.06 13.56 -0.13
C GLU A 2 1.60 12.20 -0.55
N LEU A 3 2.09 12.12 -1.78
CA LEU A 3 2.61 10.87 -2.35
C LEU A 3 3.74 10.29 -1.51
N ASP A 4 4.65 11.15 -1.01
CA ASP A 4 5.77 10.69 -0.18
C ASP A 4 5.30 10.03 1.10
N GLU A 5 4.24 10.57 1.72
CA GLU A 5 3.66 9.98 2.92
C GLU A 5 3.03 8.62 2.61
N LEU A 6 2.31 8.54 1.50
CA LEU A 6 1.68 7.30 1.08
C LEU A 6 2.73 6.22 0.79
N THR A 7 3.77 6.59 0.08
CA THR A 7 4.85 5.66 -0.26
C THR A 7 5.54 5.15 1.01
N GLY A 8 5.85 6.05 1.93
CA GLY A 8 6.47 5.66 3.20
C GLY A 8 5.57 4.76 4.03
N ARG A 9 4.28 5.06 4.07
CA ARG A 9 3.31 4.24 4.79
C ARG A 9 3.18 2.86 4.15
N TYR A 10 3.13 2.81 2.84
CA TYR A 10 3.07 1.55 2.12
C TYR A 10 4.30 0.68 2.41
N GLN A 11 5.49 1.26 2.33
CA GLN A 11 6.73 0.54 2.60
C GLN A 11 6.77 0.03 4.04
N HIS A 12 6.33 0.84 4.99
CA HIS A 12 6.28 0.45 6.40
C HIS A 12 5.34 -0.74 6.61
N LEU A 13 4.14 -0.66 6.04
CA LEU A 13 3.16 -1.74 6.17
C LEU A 13 3.62 -3.01 5.47
N ARG A 14 4.26 -2.91 4.31
CA ARG A 14 4.82 -4.06 3.62
C ARG A 14 5.93 -4.72 4.43
N THR A 15 6.78 -3.92 5.06
CA THR A 15 7.84 -4.43 5.92
C THR A 15 7.24 -5.16 7.13
N GLU A 16 6.21 -4.60 7.74
CA GLU A 16 5.52 -5.27 8.84
C GLU A 16 4.86 -6.57 8.41
N LEU A 17 4.26 -6.58 7.23
CA LEU A 17 3.63 -7.77 6.71
C LEU A 17 4.66 -8.87 6.45
N ASP A 18 5.78 -8.51 5.81
CA ASP A 18 6.85 -9.45 5.54
C ASP A 18 7.42 -10.03 6.83
N ALA A 19 7.58 -9.20 7.86
CA ALA A 19 8.04 -9.64 9.17
C ALA A 19 7.04 -10.61 9.83
N ALA A 20 5.76 -10.33 9.68
CA ALA A 20 4.71 -11.19 10.23
C ALA A 20 4.71 -12.57 9.56
N TYR A 21 4.91 -12.61 8.25
CA TYR A 21 5.02 -13.88 7.52
C TYR A 21 6.31 -14.63 7.81
N ALA A 22 7.37 -13.93 8.20
CA ALA A 22 8.66 -14.55 8.52
C ALA A 22 8.66 -15.25 9.88
N GLU A 23 7.69 -14.99 10.73
CA GLU A 23 7.61 -15.63 12.04
C GLU A 23 7.21 -17.10 11.88
N PRO A 24 7.76 -17.99 12.75
CA PRO A 24 7.44 -19.42 12.70
C PRO A 24 5.96 -19.73 12.90
N VAL A 25 5.29 -18.93 13.73
CA VAL A 25 3.87 -19.07 13.98
C VAL A 25 3.19 -17.78 13.52
N TRP A 26 2.33 -17.88 12.53
CA TRP A 26 1.63 -16.72 11.99
C TRP A 26 0.50 -16.27 12.91
N ASP A 27 0.48 -14.99 13.20
CA ASP A 27 -0.62 -14.35 13.90
C ASP A 27 -1.60 -13.83 12.84
N SER A 28 -2.66 -14.60 12.62
CA SER A 28 -3.66 -14.26 11.59
C SER A 28 -4.29 -12.90 11.83
N ALA A 29 -4.58 -12.55 13.08
CA ALA A 29 -5.21 -11.28 13.41
C ALA A 29 -4.29 -10.11 13.04
N ARG A 30 -2.99 -10.25 13.32
CA ARG A 30 -2.01 -9.22 12.96
C ARG A 30 -1.86 -9.07 11.47
N ILE A 31 -1.77 -10.20 10.76
CA ILE A 31 -1.65 -10.22 9.30
C ILE A 31 -2.88 -9.58 8.67
N ASP A 32 -4.06 -9.95 9.11
CA ASP A 32 -5.32 -9.39 8.60
C ASP A 32 -5.40 -7.90 8.82
N ARG A 33 -4.98 -7.43 10.00
CA ARG A 33 -5.01 -6.00 10.30
C ARG A 33 -4.06 -5.21 9.40
N ILE A 34 -2.85 -5.73 9.19
CA ILE A 34 -1.89 -5.07 8.30
C ILE A 34 -2.44 -5.05 6.88
N ALA A 35 -3.00 -6.15 6.42
CA ALA A 35 -3.59 -6.24 5.09
C ALA A 35 -4.74 -5.24 4.92
N GLU A 36 -5.59 -5.10 5.93
CA GLU A 36 -6.68 -4.13 5.90
C GLU A 36 -6.17 -2.70 5.83
N GLU A 37 -5.10 -2.39 6.55
CA GLU A 37 -4.49 -1.06 6.50
C GLU A 37 -3.85 -0.77 5.15
N LEU A 38 -3.37 -1.79 4.46
CA LEU A 38 -2.78 -1.65 3.15
C LEU A 38 -3.80 -1.31 2.07
N ILE A 39 -5.03 -1.80 2.18
CA ILE A 39 -6.05 -1.58 1.16
C ILE A 39 -6.23 -0.10 0.82
N PRO A 40 -6.52 0.79 1.78
CA PRO A 40 -6.70 2.21 1.44
C PRO A 40 -5.41 2.87 0.93
N VAL A 41 -4.26 2.42 1.41
CA VAL A 41 -2.98 2.96 0.95
C VAL A 41 -2.73 2.56 -0.51
N GLU A 42 -2.99 1.31 -0.85
CA GLU A 42 -2.83 0.84 -2.22
C GLU A 42 -3.81 1.53 -3.18
N LEU A 43 -5.05 1.72 -2.74
CA LEU A 43 -6.03 2.44 -3.53
C LEU A 43 -5.63 3.89 -3.75
N ALA A 44 -5.10 4.55 -2.73
CA ALA A 44 -4.64 5.93 -2.85
C ALA A 44 -3.45 6.04 -3.79
N LEU A 45 -2.50 5.11 -3.71
CA LEU A 45 -1.36 5.08 -4.62
C LEU A 45 -1.80 4.83 -6.05
N ALA A 46 -2.73 3.91 -6.25
CA ALA A 46 -3.28 3.63 -7.58
C ALA A 46 -3.98 4.86 -8.16
N SER A 47 -4.67 5.65 -7.33
CA SER A 47 -5.30 6.89 -7.76
C SER A 47 -4.27 7.89 -8.29
N PHE A 48 -3.13 8.03 -7.62
CA PHE A 48 -2.07 8.91 -8.11
C PHE A 48 -1.56 8.44 -9.47
N GLU A 49 -1.29 7.16 -9.60
CA GLU A 49 -0.82 6.60 -10.87
C GLU A 49 -1.86 6.76 -11.98
N TYR A 50 -3.11 6.50 -11.65
CA TYR A 50 -4.20 6.63 -12.61
C TYR A 50 -4.35 8.06 -13.10
N GLN A 51 -4.24 9.04 -12.22
CA GLN A 51 -4.32 10.45 -12.60
C GLN A 51 -3.20 10.84 -13.56
N GLN A 52 -1.99 10.36 -13.31
CA GLN A 52 -0.85 10.64 -14.18
C GLN A 52 -1.05 10.01 -15.56
N ILE A 53 -1.48 8.77 -15.58
CA ILE A 53 -1.76 8.05 -16.82
C ILE A 53 -2.91 8.74 -17.57
N GLY A 54 -3.95 9.15 -16.86
CA GLY A 54 -5.08 9.83 -17.44
C GLY A 54 -4.70 11.13 -18.12
N GLU A 55 -3.82 11.90 -17.52
CA GLU A 55 -3.32 13.13 -18.12
C GLU A 55 -2.55 12.86 -19.40
N GLY A 56 -1.71 11.85 -19.39
CA GLY A 56 -0.98 11.45 -20.57
C GLY A 56 -1.90 10.95 -21.67
N ALA A 57 -2.91 10.18 -21.33
CA ALA A 57 -3.87 9.65 -22.27
C ALA A 57 -4.73 10.74 -22.92
N SER A 58 -5.01 11.81 -22.20
CA SER A 58 -5.86 12.88 -22.72
C SER A 58 -5.20 13.68 -23.84
N HIS A 59 -3.93 13.51 -24.05
CA HIS A 59 -3.20 14.18 -25.13
C HIS A 59 -3.14 13.37 -26.40
N VAL A 60 -3.64 12.17 -26.36
CA VAL A 60 -3.73 11.30 -27.53
C VAL A 60 -5.07 11.49 -28.28
#